data_46e85232c28861a8cefdf611bfa56788
#
_entry.id   46e85232c28861a8cefdf611bfa56788
#
_cell.length_a   1.000
_cell.length_b   1.000
_cell.length_c   1.000
_cell.angle_alpha   90.00
_cell.angle_beta   90.00
_cell.angle_gamma   90.00
#
_symmetry.space_group_name_H-M   'P 1'
#
loop_
_entity.id
_entity.type
_entity.pdbx_description
1 polymer ?
#
loop_
_entity_poly.entity_id
_entity_poly.type
_entity_poly.pdbx_seq_one_letter_code
_entity_poly.pdbx_strand_id
1 'polypeptide(L)'
;MLGEMIEAGIDSFKIEGRMKKPEYVAAVTAMYRKYTDLYMQNGKKGYKVSSEDKRILMDLYNRGGFSAGYYRQHNGQNMIASDRPNHAGVPAVKVESQKGRLIKGKILTDLHAGDVLDISGSYTIGKDQKKGEAFSMVVQKQVYIKQGSTINRVRNESLITSIHKQYIGDSIRQKIDGKLTLEVGKPASLKLYCNESTYTAYSKEIVEQAQNRPMERERIVSQIEKLGNTPFVFETLDIKMDEAIFLSIKTLNDLRREAVSGLCEALSGKYYRKTTDEKKEKRIAAEVIEEKNNTYDQFKRKENFSYSVLVENKEQLSAVCAYLEKRETENIKIARIYAESNIFQEDIPGYIEKLKKKKIEFYLALPHVFRKGSAERIEKCISRFSEKELDGVLIRNWEQYTLLCQLQFDKKVISDDNLYVFNRFSKEFMKKAGFSEFTAPAELNESELKILGLETAELTVYGYRPVMISAQCIMKTRGKCTKNSSFTQMKDRIGEEFLVQNRCDECYNIVYNSAPLYLGTQKVKIQKLSPKRLRIRFGAERKEEVKKVLEQAIDAFGEKPQFDYTQEHFKRGVL
;
A
#
# COMPACT_ATOMS: atom_id res chain seq x y z
N MET A 1 -7.56 8.17 -21.77
CA MET A 1 -6.36 8.08 -20.93
C MET A 1 -5.51 6.84 -21.22
N LEU A 2 -6.08 5.64 -21.45
CA LEU A 2 -5.29 4.42 -21.70
C LEU A 2 -4.37 4.59 -22.93
N GLY A 3 -4.88 5.09 -24.05
CA GLY A 3 -4.08 5.39 -25.24
C GLY A 3 -2.95 6.40 -24.98
N GLU A 4 -3.24 7.47 -24.22
CA GLU A 4 -2.23 8.48 -23.85
C GLU A 4 -1.11 7.88 -22.95
N MET A 5 -1.46 6.89 -22.10
CA MET A 5 -0.48 6.17 -21.28
C MET A 5 0.40 5.24 -22.12
N ILE A 6 -0.18 4.59 -23.14
CA ILE A 6 0.56 3.75 -24.09
C ILE A 6 1.53 4.62 -24.91
N GLU A 7 1.07 5.76 -25.44
CA GLU A 7 1.90 6.72 -26.17
C GLU A 7 3.05 7.28 -25.32
N ALA A 8 2.84 7.42 -24.00
CA ALA A 8 3.88 7.85 -23.06
C ALA A 8 4.92 6.76 -22.76
N GLY A 9 4.83 5.57 -23.37
CA GLY A 9 5.80 4.48 -23.20
C GLY A 9 5.64 3.70 -21.89
N ILE A 10 4.44 3.63 -21.33
CA ILE A 10 4.19 2.81 -20.11
C ILE A 10 4.11 1.35 -20.50
N ASP A 11 5.05 0.53 -20.03
CA ASP A 11 5.18 -0.89 -20.36
C ASP A 11 4.14 -1.76 -19.64
N SER A 12 3.68 -1.38 -18.45
CA SER A 12 2.78 -2.19 -17.63
C SER A 12 1.77 -1.37 -16.83
N PHE A 13 0.52 -1.84 -16.80
CA PHE A 13 -0.56 -1.22 -16.03
C PHE A 13 -0.86 -2.05 -14.77
N LYS A 14 -0.71 -1.45 -13.60
CA LYS A 14 -1.11 -2.09 -12.35
C LYS A 14 -2.59 -1.88 -12.08
N ILE A 15 -3.35 -2.97 -12.03
CA ILE A 15 -4.76 -3.00 -11.65
C ILE A 15 -4.86 -3.37 -10.17
N GLU A 16 -5.44 -2.49 -9.35
CA GLU A 16 -5.61 -2.73 -7.92
C GLU A 16 -6.98 -3.36 -7.65
N GLY A 17 -6.96 -4.56 -7.09
CA GLY A 17 -8.16 -5.34 -6.77
C GLY A 17 -8.28 -5.74 -5.29
N ARG A 18 -7.44 -5.18 -4.41
CA ARG A 18 -7.47 -5.49 -2.99
C ARG A 18 -8.86 -5.24 -2.39
N MET A 19 -9.39 -6.20 -1.63
CA MET A 19 -10.74 -6.17 -1.06
C MET A 19 -11.87 -6.19 -2.11
N LYS A 20 -11.58 -6.50 -3.36
CA LYS A 20 -12.58 -6.70 -4.42
C LYS A 20 -12.83 -8.19 -4.66
N LYS A 21 -14.03 -8.48 -5.18
CA LYS A 21 -14.40 -9.84 -5.57
C LYS A 21 -13.68 -10.25 -6.87
N PRO A 22 -13.51 -11.56 -7.13
CA PRO A 22 -12.86 -12.06 -8.34
C PRO A 22 -13.48 -11.52 -9.63
N GLU A 23 -14.80 -11.34 -9.66
CA GLU A 23 -15.54 -10.83 -10.83
C GLU A 23 -15.10 -9.42 -11.21
N TYR A 24 -14.82 -8.58 -10.22
CA TYR A 24 -14.28 -7.24 -10.47
C TYR A 24 -12.90 -7.31 -11.13
N VAL A 25 -12.00 -8.14 -10.59
CA VAL A 25 -10.64 -8.28 -11.13
C VAL A 25 -10.67 -8.81 -12.54
N ALA A 26 -11.45 -9.87 -12.78
CA ALA A 26 -11.60 -10.50 -14.09
C ALA A 26 -12.12 -9.52 -15.14
N ALA A 27 -13.22 -8.84 -14.87
CA ALA A 27 -13.82 -7.93 -15.84
C ALA A 27 -12.99 -6.67 -16.08
N VAL A 28 -12.39 -6.07 -15.04
CA VAL A 28 -11.50 -4.90 -15.22
C VAL A 28 -10.29 -5.29 -16.06
N THR A 29 -9.64 -6.42 -15.77
CA THR A 29 -8.49 -6.90 -16.55
C THR A 29 -8.87 -7.18 -18.00
N ALA A 30 -10.00 -7.84 -18.24
CA ALA A 30 -10.49 -8.12 -19.59
C ALA A 30 -10.77 -6.84 -20.38
N MET A 31 -11.37 -5.82 -19.76
CA MET A 31 -11.64 -4.53 -20.41
C MET A 31 -10.35 -3.78 -20.74
N TYR A 32 -9.39 -3.71 -19.80
CA TYR A 32 -8.12 -3.07 -20.07
C TYR A 32 -7.33 -3.82 -21.16
N ARG A 33 -7.34 -5.17 -21.16
CA ARG A 33 -6.73 -5.98 -22.23
C ARG A 33 -7.37 -5.69 -23.59
N LYS A 34 -8.71 -5.77 -23.66
CA LYS A 34 -9.49 -5.45 -24.88
C LYS A 34 -9.12 -4.11 -25.49
N TYR A 35 -9.09 -3.07 -24.64
CA TYR A 35 -8.84 -1.70 -25.13
C TYR A 35 -7.37 -1.42 -25.38
N THR A 36 -6.46 -2.11 -24.72
CA THR A 36 -5.02 -2.08 -25.08
C THR A 36 -4.81 -2.69 -26.46
N ASP A 37 -5.36 -3.88 -26.72
CA ASP A 37 -5.24 -4.54 -28.03
C ASP A 37 -5.86 -3.70 -29.15
N LEU A 38 -7.05 -3.14 -28.89
CA LEU A 38 -7.73 -2.27 -29.86
C LEU A 38 -6.87 -1.03 -30.21
N TYR A 39 -6.23 -0.44 -29.19
CA TYR A 39 -5.35 0.71 -29.40
C TYR A 39 -4.08 0.33 -30.17
N MET A 40 -3.44 -0.79 -29.81
CA MET A 40 -2.24 -1.27 -30.48
C MET A 40 -2.48 -1.64 -31.95
N GLN A 41 -3.67 -2.18 -32.27
CA GLN A 41 -4.05 -2.56 -33.63
C GLN A 41 -4.45 -1.35 -34.50
N ASN A 42 -5.23 -0.43 -33.95
CA ASN A 42 -5.90 0.60 -34.76
C ASN A 42 -5.40 2.04 -34.49
N GLY A 43 -4.52 2.21 -33.51
CA GLY A 43 -4.03 3.51 -33.08
C GLY A 43 -5.13 4.45 -32.57
N LYS A 44 -4.77 5.70 -32.39
CA LYS A 44 -5.66 6.73 -31.81
C LYS A 44 -6.96 6.95 -32.60
N LYS A 45 -6.90 6.86 -33.93
CA LYS A 45 -8.08 7.11 -34.80
C LYS A 45 -9.13 6.01 -34.69
N GLY A 46 -8.73 4.76 -34.49
CA GLY A 46 -9.61 3.60 -34.32
C GLY A 46 -10.00 3.27 -32.89
N TYR A 47 -9.51 4.04 -31.92
CA TYR A 47 -9.73 3.79 -30.50
C TYR A 47 -10.96 4.54 -29.96
N LYS A 48 -12.00 3.79 -29.63
CA LYS A 48 -13.21 4.32 -28.99
C LYS A 48 -13.71 3.36 -27.92
N VAL A 49 -13.80 3.83 -26.68
CA VAL A 49 -14.36 3.05 -25.57
C VAL A 49 -15.87 3.09 -25.63
N SER A 50 -16.54 1.93 -25.66
CA SER A 50 -18.00 1.83 -25.73
C SER A 50 -18.66 2.32 -24.43
N SER A 51 -19.86 2.88 -24.55
CA SER A 51 -20.67 3.26 -23.39
C SER A 51 -21.14 2.03 -22.59
N GLU A 52 -21.34 0.92 -23.26
CA GLU A 52 -21.73 -0.35 -22.65
C GLU A 52 -20.63 -0.90 -21.75
N ASP A 53 -19.39 -0.97 -22.23
CA ASP A 53 -18.26 -1.45 -21.43
C ASP A 53 -18.00 -0.55 -20.21
N LYS A 54 -18.19 0.77 -20.35
CA LYS A 54 -18.15 1.69 -19.19
C LYS A 54 -19.25 1.38 -18.19
N ARG A 55 -20.46 1.07 -18.67
CA ARG A 55 -21.60 0.71 -17.81
C ARG A 55 -21.35 -0.60 -17.06
N ILE A 56 -20.75 -1.61 -17.71
CA ILE A 56 -20.35 -2.86 -17.08
C ILE A 56 -19.38 -2.59 -15.91
N LEU A 57 -18.35 -1.79 -16.12
CA LEU A 57 -17.40 -1.43 -15.07
C LEU A 57 -18.06 -0.66 -13.92
N MET A 58 -19.01 0.25 -14.23
CA MET A 58 -19.76 0.97 -13.19
C MET A 58 -20.69 0.06 -12.39
N ASP A 59 -21.30 -0.91 -13.02
CA ASP A 59 -22.16 -1.91 -12.37
C ASP A 59 -21.39 -2.82 -11.41
N LEU A 60 -20.13 -3.12 -11.73
CA LEU A 60 -19.27 -3.93 -10.88
C LEU A 60 -18.78 -3.15 -9.66
N TYR A 61 -18.31 -1.92 -9.85
CA TYR A 61 -17.91 -1.06 -8.75
C TYR A 61 -17.68 0.40 -9.19
N ASN A 62 -18.34 1.33 -8.52
CA ASN A 62 -18.03 2.75 -8.59
C ASN A 62 -18.39 3.44 -7.27
N ARG A 63 -17.84 4.64 -7.04
CA ARG A 63 -18.12 5.49 -5.87
C ARG A 63 -18.74 6.84 -6.28
N GLY A 64 -19.59 6.85 -7.30
CA GLY A 64 -20.15 8.08 -7.87
C GLY A 64 -19.59 8.39 -9.26
N GLY A 65 -19.10 7.37 -9.97
CA GLY A 65 -18.53 7.46 -11.30
C GLY A 65 -17.03 7.18 -11.35
N PHE A 66 -16.41 7.54 -12.47
CA PHE A 66 -14.97 7.41 -12.69
C PHE A 66 -14.30 8.79 -12.72
N SER A 67 -13.07 8.85 -12.22
CA SER A 67 -12.25 10.05 -12.27
C SER A 67 -10.95 9.78 -13.05
N ALA A 68 -10.27 10.85 -13.47
CA ALA A 68 -8.94 10.78 -14.04
C ALA A 68 -7.84 10.58 -12.98
N GLY A 69 -8.20 10.45 -11.71
CA GLY A 69 -7.25 10.32 -10.61
C GLY A 69 -6.24 11.47 -10.59
N TYR A 70 -4.99 11.16 -10.32
CA TYR A 70 -3.89 12.12 -10.28
C TYR A 70 -3.31 12.48 -11.66
N TYR A 71 -3.88 11.96 -12.74
CA TYR A 71 -3.32 12.11 -14.08
C TYR A 71 -3.22 13.57 -14.54
N ARG A 72 -4.20 14.41 -14.19
CA ARG A 72 -4.26 15.82 -14.60
C ARG A 72 -4.28 16.82 -13.45
N GLN A 73 -4.40 16.35 -12.23
CA GLN A 73 -4.53 17.20 -11.04
C GLN A 73 -4.06 16.44 -9.78
N HIS A 74 -3.65 17.18 -8.75
CA HIS A 74 -3.17 16.60 -7.49
C HIS A 74 -4.31 16.33 -6.50
N ASN A 75 -5.39 17.13 -6.57
CA ASN A 75 -6.52 17.07 -5.65
C ASN A 75 -7.70 17.85 -6.25
N GLY A 76 -8.85 17.79 -5.61
CA GLY A 76 -10.05 18.54 -6.02
C GLY A 76 -11.33 17.74 -5.81
N GLN A 77 -12.46 18.36 -6.08
CA GLN A 77 -13.79 17.79 -5.84
C GLN A 77 -14.06 16.51 -6.66
N ASN A 78 -13.46 16.40 -7.84
CA ASN A 78 -13.71 15.29 -8.78
C ASN A 78 -12.83 14.05 -8.54
N MET A 79 -12.01 14.03 -7.50
CA MET A 79 -11.09 12.91 -7.25
C MET A 79 -11.61 11.90 -6.26
N ILE A 80 -12.39 12.34 -5.27
CA ILE A 80 -12.93 11.49 -4.21
C ILE A 80 -14.43 11.73 -4.11
N ALA A 81 -15.21 10.66 -4.10
CA ALA A 81 -16.64 10.74 -3.76
C ALA A 81 -16.75 11.03 -2.25
N SER A 82 -17.38 12.15 -1.90
CA SER A 82 -17.60 12.59 -0.52
C SER A 82 -18.89 12.03 0.10
N ASP A 83 -19.80 11.53 -0.75
CA ASP A 83 -21.17 11.19 -0.33
C ASP A 83 -21.27 9.80 0.30
N ARG A 84 -20.45 8.86 -0.16
CA ARG A 84 -20.45 7.48 0.37
C ARG A 84 -19.11 6.75 0.14
N PRO A 85 -18.69 5.94 1.11
CA PRO A 85 -17.41 5.21 1.02
C PRO A 85 -17.50 3.93 0.18
N ASN A 86 -18.70 3.39 -0.03
CA ASN A 86 -18.94 2.09 -0.68
C ASN A 86 -19.41 2.24 -2.12
N HIS A 87 -19.66 1.10 -2.78
CA HIS A 87 -20.21 1.03 -4.12
C HIS A 87 -21.51 1.84 -4.23
N ALA A 88 -21.56 2.77 -5.17
CA ALA A 88 -22.72 3.63 -5.39
C ALA A 88 -23.79 2.94 -6.24
N GLY A 89 -23.42 1.88 -6.97
CA GLY A 89 -24.31 1.21 -7.92
C GLY A 89 -24.61 2.03 -9.17
N VAL A 90 -25.57 1.55 -9.93
CA VAL A 90 -26.09 2.23 -11.13
C VAL A 90 -27.58 2.51 -10.98
N PRO A 91 -28.11 3.61 -11.56
CA PRO A 91 -29.53 3.92 -11.51
C PRO A 91 -30.41 2.76 -12.04
N ALA A 92 -31.30 2.26 -11.21
CA ALA A 92 -32.14 1.10 -11.53
C ALA A 92 -33.64 1.40 -11.51
N VAL A 93 -34.14 2.19 -10.56
CA VAL A 93 -35.55 2.51 -10.43
C VAL A 93 -35.75 3.99 -10.12
N LYS A 94 -36.63 4.67 -10.83
CA LYS A 94 -37.09 6.02 -10.50
C LYS A 94 -38.34 5.93 -9.63
N VAL A 95 -38.28 6.48 -8.43
CA VAL A 95 -39.42 6.45 -7.48
C VAL A 95 -40.46 7.47 -7.88
N GLU A 96 -41.67 7.02 -8.11
CA GLU A 96 -42.84 7.87 -8.45
C GLU A 96 -43.69 8.19 -7.24
N SER A 97 -43.86 7.24 -6.32
CA SER A 97 -44.60 7.45 -5.08
C SER A 97 -44.25 6.41 -4.01
N GLN A 98 -44.47 6.79 -2.75
CA GLN A 98 -44.49 5.86 -1.63
C GLN A 98 -45.76 6.09 -0.79
N LYS A 99 -46.54 5.02 -0.57
CA LYS A 99 -47.69 5.00 0.32
C LYS A 99 -47.50 3.95 1.41
N GLY A 100 -47.22 4.41 2.63
CA GLY A 100 -46.81 3.52 3.72
C GLY A 100 -45.55 2.74 3.37
N ARG A 101 -45.68 1.41 3.31
CA ARG A 101 -44.56 0.49 2.97
C ARG A 101 -44.43 0.21 1.46
N LEU A 102 -45.43 0.60 0.66
CA LEU A 102 -45.44 0.33 -0.78
C LEU A 102 -44.79 1.46 -1.56
N ILE A 103 -43.67 1.14 -2.25
CA ILE A 103 -43.00 2.01 -3.20
C ILE A 103 -43.47 1.65 -4.61
N LYS A 104 -43.81 2.65 -5.41
CA LYS A 104 -44.06 2.51 -6.84
C LYS A 104 -43.07 3.38 -7.63
N GLY A 105 -42.67 2.90 -8.81
CA GLY A 105 -41.73 3.61 -9.66
C GLY A 105 -41.63 3.04 -11.05
N LYS A 106 -40.65 3.51 -11.81
CA LYS A 106 -40.38 3.10 -13.19
C LYS A 106 -38.97 2.52 -13.29
N ILE A 107 -38.85 1.39 -13.97
CA ILE A 107 -37.58 0.71 -14.18
C ILE A 107 -36.73 1.47 -15.21
N LEU A 108 -35.49 1.80 -14.85
CA LEU A 108 -34.55 2.55 -15.69
C LEU A 108 -33.58 1.66 -16.49
N THR A 109 -33.34 0.43 -16.03
CA THR A 109 -32.49 -0.57 -16.68
C THR A 109 -33.06 -1.96 -16.39
N ASP A 110 -32.84 -2.93 -17.28
CA ASP A 110 -33.30 -4.30 -17.05
C ASP A 110 -32.79 -4.81 -15.69
N LEU A 111 -33.70 -5.42 -14.94
CA LEU A 111 -33.44 -6.06 -13.65
C LEU A 111 -33.63 -7.57 -13.80
N HIS A 112 -32.72 -8.33 -13.20
CA HIS A 112 -32.74 -9.79 -13.22
C HIS A 112 -32.95 -10.36 -11.82
N ALA A 113 -33.51 -11.55 -11.77
CA ALA A 113 -33.62 -12.28 -10.51
C ALA A 113 -32.24 -12.42 -9.85
N GLY A 114 -32.16 -12.09 -8.57
CA GLY A 114 -30.89 -12.03 -7.83
C GLY A 114 -30.19 -10.65 -7.79
N ASP A 115 -30.61 -9.69 -8.64
CA ASP A 115 -30.13 -8.31 -8.54
C ASP A 115 -30.44 -7.70 -7.17
N VAL A 116 -29.55 -6.86 -6.66
CA VAL A 116 -29.73 -6.22 -5.35
C VAL A 116 -29.83 -4.71 -5.52
N LEU A 117 -30.88 -4.14 -4.97
CA LEU A 117 -31.12 -2.70 -4.90
C LEU A 117 -30.61 -2.11 -3.58
N ASP A 118 -30.07 -0.89 -3.66
CA ASP A 118 -29.55 -0.11 -2.52
C ASP A 118 -30.69 0.56 -1.74
N ILE A 119 -31.31 -0.23 -0.90
CA ILE A 119 -32.36 0.22 0.01
C ILE A 119 -31.97 -0.25 1.41
N SER A 120 -32.31 0.50 2.43
CA SER A 120 -32.03 0.12 3.81
C SER A 120 -32.49 -1.32 4.09
N GLY A 121 -31.52 -2.20 4.36
CA GLY A 121 -31.72 -3.64 4.52
C GLY A 121 -31.54 -4.50 3.28
N SER A 122 -31.09 -3.93 2.13
CA SER A 122 -30.91 -4.59 0.83
C SER A 122 -32.19 -5.24 0.28
N TYR A 123 -32.54 -5.02 -0.95
CA TYR A 123 -33.70 -5.63 -1.59
C TYR A 123 -33.26 -6.45 -2.79
N THR A 124 -33.53 -7.76 -2.75
CA THR A 124 -33.22 -8.67 -3.85
C THR A 124 -34.41 -8.81 -4.80
N ILE A 125 -34.16 -8.65 -6.10
CA ILE A 125 -35.16 -8.82 -7.15
C ILE A 125 -35.50 -10.30 -7.30
N GLY A 126 -36.77 -10.66 -7.23
CA GLY A 126 -37.25 -12.04 -7.28
C GLY A 126 -37.54 -12.56 -8.70
N LYS A 127 -37.75 -11.67 -9.69
CA LYS A 127 -38.06 -12.00 -11.09
C LYS A 127 -37.54 -10.95 -12.04
N ASP A 128 -37.28 -11.38 -13.27
CA ASP A 128 -36.84 -10.48 -14.33
C ASP A 128 -37.91 -9.42 -14.64
N GLN A 129 -37.45 -8.20 -14.89
CA GLN A 129 -38.29 -7.03 -15.21
C GLN A 129 -37.55 -6.15 -16.23
N LYS A 130 -38.27 -5.61 -17.20
CA LYS A 130 -37.70 -4.85 -18.31
C LYS A 130 -37.67 -3.35 -18.05
N LYS A 131 -36.70 -2.68 -18.64
CA LYS A 131 -36.65 -1.22 -18.67
C LYS A 131 -37.98 -0.63 -19.18
N GLY A 132 -38.47 0.37 -18.46
CA GLY A 132 -39.70 1.06 -18.79
C GLY A 132 -40.95 0.48 -18.12
N GLU A 133 -40.93 -0.73 -17.59
CA GLU A 133 -42.01 -1.33 -16.83
C GLU A 133 -42.27 -0.62 -15.49
N ALA A 134 -43.51 -0.78 -15.00
CA ALA A 134 -43.87 -0.33 -13.66
C ALA A 134 -43.20 -1.20 -12.60
N PHE A 135 -42.57 -0.57 -11.62
CA PHE A 135 -41.98 -1.20 -10.48
C PHE A 135 -42.83 -1.04 -9.23
N SER A 136 -42.94 -2.10 -8.44
CA SER A 136 -43.53 -1.99 -7.11
C SER A 136 -42.80 -2.90 -6.13
N MET A 137 -42.60 -2.44 -4.89
CA MET A 137 -41.98 -3.20 -3.82
C MET A 137 -42.50 -2.78 -2.45
N VAL A 138 -42.42 -3.70 -1.49
CA VAL A 138 -42.79 -3.43 -0.10
C VAL A 138 -41.49 -3.35 0.73
N VAL A 139 -41.30 -2.21 1.39
CA VAL A 139 -40.14 -1.95 2.25
C VAL A 139 -40.45 -2.12 3.74
N GLN A 140 -39.42 -2.14 4.57
CA GLN A 140 -39.58 -2.15 6.03
C GLN A 140 -40.25 -0.85 6.53
N LYS A 141 -40.92 -0.91 7.68
CA LYS A 141 -41.77 0.15 8.23
C LYS A 141 -41.04 1.51 8.41
N GLN A 142 -39.76 1.48 8.67
CA GLN A 142 -38.92 2.68 8.92
C GLN A 142 -38.24 3.24 7.65
N VAL A 143 -38.43 2.60 6.49
CA VAL A 143 -37.78 3.03 5.26
C VAL A 143 -38.63 4.05 4.55
N TYR A 144 -38.09 5.26 4.38
CA TYR A 144 -38.71 6.32 3.59
C TYR A 144 -37.79 6.72 2.42
N ILE A 145 -38.34 6.72 1.21
CA ILE A 145 -37.62 7.10 0.00
C ILE A 145 -38.40 8.26 -0.67
N LYS A 146 -37.72 9.38 -0.83
CA LYS A 146 -38.31 10.59 -1.38
C LYS A 146 -38.83 10.36 -2.82
N GLN A 147 -40.03 10.82 -3.15
CA GLN A 147 -40.53 10.86 -4.51
C GLN A 147 -39.55 11.61 -5.43
N GLY A 148 -39.37 11.11 -6.64
CA GLY A 148 -38.42 11.65 -7.60
C GLY A 148 -36.97 11.22 -7.38
N SER A 149 -36.63 10.51 -6.27
CA SER A 149 -35.30 9.93 -6.08
C SER A 149 -35.06 8.70 -6.95
N THR A 150 -33.84 8.26 -7.03
CA THR A 150 -33.42 7.08 -7.78
C THR A 150 -32.91 6.03 -6.82
N ILE A 151 -33.36 4.78 -6.96
CA ILE A 151 -32.84 3.60 -6.29
C ILE A 151 -31.81 2.99 -7.21
N ASN A 152 -30.61 2.72 -6.70
CA ASN A 152 -29.52 2.15 -7.46
C ASN A 152 -29.47 0.62 -7.29
N ARG A 153 -29.05 -0.08 -8.35
CA ARG A 153 -28.63 -1.48 -8.28
C ARG A 153 -27.16 -1.54 -7.84
N VAL A 154 -26.87 -2.29 -6.77
CA VAL A 154 -25.53 -2.48 -6.20
C VAL A 154 -24.98 -3.89 -6.44
N ARG A 155 -25.78 -4.79 -7.02
CA ARG A 155 -25.35 -6.11 -7.48
C ARG A 155 -26.14 -6.48 -8.73
N ASN A 156 -25.42 -6.82 -9.79
CA ASN A 156 -25.96 -7.30 -11.05
C ASN A 156 -25.67 -8.80 -11.18
N GLU A 157 -26.66 -9.65 -10.89
CA GLU A 157 -26.46 -11.09 -10.83
C GLU A 157 -26.21 -11.71 -12.20
N SER A 158 -26.91 -11.24 -13.23
CA SER A 158 -26.73 -11.68 -14.61
C SER A 158 -25.30 -11.40 -15.10
N LEU A 159 -24.77 -10.19 -14.82
CA LEU A 159 -23.40 -9.82 -15.17
C LEU A 159 -22.38 -10.68 -14.42
N ILE A 160 -22.58 -10.90 -13.12
CA ILE A 160 -21.69 -11.73 -12.28
C ILE A 160 -21.64 -13.15 -12.83
N THR A 161 -22.80 -13.74 -13.12
CA THR A 161 -22.90 -15.11 -13.69
C THR A 161 -22.18 -15.20 -15.04
N SER A 162 -22.34 -14.19 -15.90
CA SER A 162 -21.65 -14.13 -17.19
C SER A 162 -20.13 -14.09 -17.03
N ILE A 163 -19.63 -13.25 -16.12
CA ILE A 163 -18.19 -13.14 -15.82
C ILE A 163 -17.65 -14.45 -15.25
N HIS A 164 -18.37 -15.08 -14.33
CA HIS A 164 -18.00 -16.39 -13.80
C HIS A 164 -17.86 -17.44 -14.90
N LYS A 165 -18.87 -17.52 -15.79
CA LYS A 165 -18.85 -18.47 -16.92
C LYS A 165 -17.67 -18.20 -17.87
N GLN A 166 -17.37 -16.93 -18.13
CA GLN A 166 -16.37 -16.55 -19.15
C GLN A 166 -14.93 -16.60 -18.63
N TYR A 167 -14.69 -16.22 -17.36
CA TYR A 167 -13.33 -15.98 -16.87
C TYR A 167 -12.94 -16.77 -15.60
N ILE A 168 -13.89 -17.28 -14.83
CA ILE A 168 -13.61 -17.84 -13.50
C ILE A 168 -13.93 -19.35 -13.46
N GLY A 169 -15.02 -19.78 -14.09
CA GLY A 169 -15.51 -21.17 -14.04
C GLY A 169 -14.62 -22.16 -14.78
N ASP A 170 -14.05 -21.76 -15.91
CA ASP A 170 -13.11 -22.58 -16.67
C ASP A 170 -11.67 -22.14 -16.36
N SER A 171 -10.92 -23.00 -15.71
CA SER A 171 -9.47 -22.78 -15.54
C SER A 171 -8.81 -22.72 -16.91
N ILE A 172 -8.10 -21.63 -17.21
CA ILE A 172 -7.25 -21.54 -18.41
C ILE A 172 -6.21 -22.64 -18.31
N ARG A 173 -6.24 -23.56 -19.27
CA ARG A 173 -5.27 -24.66 -19.36
C ARG A 173 -4.29 -24.41 -20.48
N GLN A 174 -3.04 -24.77 -20.22
CA GLN A 174 -1.98 -24.73 -21.21
C GLN A 174 -2.16 -25.91 -22.19
N LYS A 175 -2.21 -25.62 -23.48
CA LYS A 175 -2.24 -26.63 -24.53
C LYS A 175 -0.90 -27.34 -24.60
N ILE A 176 -0.95 -28.67 -24.74
CA ILE A 176 0.21 -29.54 -24.86
C ILE A 176 -0.01 -30.54 -25.97
N ASP A 177 1.09 -31.00 -26.59
CA ASP A 177 1.09 -32.12 -27.50
C ASP A 177 1.65 -33.35 -26.80
N GLY A 178 1.15 -34.53 -27.15
CA GLY A 178 1.58 -35.79 -26.58
C GLY A 178 1.87 -36.86 -27.65
N LYS A 179 2.90 -37.67 -27.38
CA LYS A 179 3.19 -38.86 -28.15
C LYS A 179 3.31 -40.06 -27.23
N LEU A 180 2.39 -41.01 -27.33
CA LEU A 180 2.38 -42.28 -26.61
C LEU A 180 2.90 -43.37 -27.51
N THR A 181 3.84 -44.18 -27.02
CA THR A 181 4.38 -45.34 -27.74
C THR A 181 4.22 -46.59 -26.88
N LEU A 182 3.59 -47.62 -27.45
CA LEU A 182 3.25 -48.88 -26.81
C LEU A 182 3.71 -50.04 -27.73
N GLU A 183 4.95 -50.52 -27.53
CA GLU A 183 5.56 -51.58 -28.31
C GLU A 183 5.75 -52.84 -27.43
N VAL A 184 5.33 -54.01 -27.89
CA VAL A 184 5.44 -55.26 -27.14
C VAL A 184 6.90 -55.53 -26.77
N GLY A 185 7.13 -55.92 -25.51
CA GLY A 185 8.45 -56.23 -24.98
C GLY A 185 9.25 -55.00 -24.54
N LYS A 186 8.68 -53.77 -24.66
CA LYS A 186 9.33 -52.54 -24.23
C LYS A 186 8.48 -51.80 -23.18
N PRO A 187 9.10 -50.95 -22.32
CA PRO A 187 8.34 -50.04 -21.50
C PRO A 187 7.50 -49.08 -22.36
N ALA A 188 6.27 -48.81 -21.93
CA ALA A 188 5.45 -47.77 -22.56
C ALA A 188 6.13 -46.40 -22.33
N SER A 189 6.09 -45.53 -23.31
CA SER A 189 6.63 -44.17 -23.18
C SER A 189 5.61 -43.10 -23.55
N LEU A 190 5.50 -42.07 -22.72
CA LEU A 190 4.68 -40.89 -22.99
C LEU A 190 5.57 -39.66 -23.02
N LYS A 191 5.70 -39.06 -24.20
CA LYS A 191 6.42 -37.80 -24.39
C LYS A 191 5.44 -36.67 -24.54
N LEU A 192 5.59 -35.66 -23.70
CA LEU A 192 4.79 -34.44 -23.70
C LEU A 192 5.61 -33.26 -24.18
N TYR A 193 4.97 -32.33 -24.88
CA TYR A 193 5.56 -31.11 -25.41
C TYR A 193 4.73 -29.92 -25.01
N CYS A 194 5.42 -28.86 -24.57
CA CYS A 194 4.80 -27.55 -24.28
C CYS A 194 5.80 -26.46 -24.63
N ASN A 195 5.53 -25.68 -25.66
CA ASN A 195 6.47 -24.72 -26.21
C ASN A 195 7.84 -25.36 -26.48
N GLU A 196 8.91 -24.83 -25.90
CA GLU A 196 10.28 -25.37 -26.04
C GLU A 196 10.62 -26.44 -24.98
N SER A 197 9.69 -26.80 -24.09
CA SER A 197 9.93 -27.76 -23.03
C SER A 197 9.33 -29.11 -23.38
N THR A 198 10.08 -30.18 -23.12
CA THR A 198 9.63 -31.56 -23.34
C THR A 198 9.99 -32.42 -22.15
N TYR A 199 9.19 -33.43 -21.89
CA TYR A 199 9.49 -34.49 -20.93
C TYR A 199 9.00 -35.83 -21.43
N THR A 200 9.79 -36.90 -21.20
CA THR A 200 9.41 -38.28 -21.56
C THR A 200 9.40 -39.12 -20.29
N ALA A 201 8.28 -39.73 -19.99
CA ALA A 201 8.14 -40.73 -18.94
C ALA A 201 8.12 -42.15 -19.53
N TYR A 202 8.55 -43.10 -18.74
CA TYR A 202 8.54 -44.53 -19.10
C TYR A 202 7.78 -45.33 -18.05
N SER A 203 7.00 -46.30 -18.48
CA SER A 203 6.32 -47.20 -17.54
C SER A 203 7.31 -48.15 -16.84
N LYS A 204 6.98 -48.52 -15.60
CA LYS A 204 7.75 -49.52 -14.84
C LYS A 204 7.53 -50.94 -15.39
N GLU A 205 6.34 -51.18 -15.91
CA GLU A 205 5.95 -52.45 -16.53
C GLU A 205 6.18 -52.39 -18.04
N ILE A 206 6.56 -53.50 -18.64
CA ILE A 206 6.68 -53.66 -20.10
C ILE A 206 5.29 -53.87 -20.72
N VAL A 207 5.12 -53.45 -21.96
CA VAL A 207 3.93 -53.73 -22.74
C VAL A 207 3.95 -55.22 -23.13
N GLU A 208 2.91 -55.94 -22.77
CA GLU A 208 2.80 -57.37 -23.02
C GLU A 208 1.90 -57.65 -24.25
N GLN A 209 2.08 -58.79 -24.86
CA GLN A 209 1.13 -59.35 -25.84
C GLN A 209 -0.13 -59.81 -25.10
N ALA A 210 -1.31 -59.37 -25.52
CA ALA A 210 -2.57 -59.78 -24.90
C ALA A 210 -2.85 -61.27 -25.08
N GLN A 211 -3.08 -61.94 -23.96
CA GLN A 211 -3.42 -63.36 -23.98
C GLN A 211 -4.92 -63.62 -24.21
N ASN A 212 -5.79 -62.76 -23.67
CA ASN A 212 -7.24 -62.95 -23.75
C ASN A 212 -7.96 -61.79 -24.44
N ARG A 213 -7.83 -60.53 -23.88
CA ARG A 213 -8.53 -59.38 -24.39
C ARG A 213 -7.55 -58.23 -24.63
N PRO A 214 -7.31 -57.84 -25.89
CA PRO A 214 -6.48 -56.67 -26.22
C PRO A 214 -7.04 -55.36 -25.66
N MET A 215 -6.17 -54.41 -25.37
CA MET A 215 -6.58 -53.05 -25.03
C MET A 215 -7.07 -52.30 -26.27
N GLU A 216 -8.27 -51.76 -26.17
CA GLU A 216 -8.85 -50.92 -27.21
C GLU A 216 -8.19 -49.52 -27.18
N ARG A 217 -7.89 -48.97 -28.36
CA ARG A 217 -7.25 -47.67 -28.54
C ARG A 217 -8.03 -46.55 -27.85
N GLU A 218 -9.36 -46.55 -27.97
CA GLU A 218 -10.27 -45.58 -27.38
C GLU A 218 -10.16 -45.57 -25.86
N ARG A 219 -9.97 -46.73 -25.24
CA ARG A 219 -9.78 -46.86 -23.79
C ARG A 219 -8.44 -46.28 -23.35
N ILE A 220 -7.37 -46.48 -24.12
CA ILE A 220 -6.05 -45.88 -23.86
C ILE A 220 -6.14 -44.36 -23.96
N VAL A 221 -6.70 -43.84 -25.05
CA VAL A 221 -6.92 -42.40 -25.26
C VAL A 221 -7.65 -41.82 -24.06
N SER A 222 -8.79 -42.40 -23.66
CA SER A 222 -9.61 -41.90 -22.55
C SER A 222 -8.89 -41.89 -21.20
N GLN A 223 -7.88 -42.71 -20.96
CA GLN A 223 -7.08 -42.69 -19.74
C GLN A 223 -5.97 -41.64 -19.79
N ILE A 224 -5.32 -41.45 -20.92
CA ILE A 224 -4.22 -40.48 -21.09
C ILE A 224 -4.78 -39.07 -21.12
N GLU A 225 -5.93 -38.81 -21.71
CA GLU A 225 -6.56 -37.51 -21.78
C GLU A 225 -7.15 -37.00 -20.43
N LYS A 226 -7.19 -37.82 -19.40
CA LYS A 226 -7.68 -37.45 -18.06
C LYS A 226 -6.74 -36.48 -17.35
N LEU A 227 -6.62 -35.25 -17.83
CA LEU A 227 -5.79 -34.20 -17.27
C LEU A 227 -6.53 -33.31 -16.26
N GLY A 228 -7.73 -33.68 -15.80
CA GLY A 228 -8.70 -32.84 -15.06
C GLY A 228 -8.15 -31.92 -13.97
N ASN A 229 -7.23 -32.38 -13.11
CA ASN A 229 -6.64 -31.62 -12.01
C ASN A 229 -5.25 -31.05 -12.34
N THR A 230 -4.92 -30.93 -13.62
CA THR A 230 -3.63 -30.40 -14.07
C THR A 230 -3.80 -29.08 -14.81
N PRO A 231 -2.75 -28.29 -14.96
CA PRO A 231 -2.82 -27.03 -15.72
C PRO A 231 -2.84 -27.26 -17.25
N PHE A 232 -2.94 -28.49 -17.72
CA PHE A 232 -2.82 -28.86 -19.13
C PHE A 232 -4.10 -29.38 -19.76
N VAL A 233 -4.17 -29.22 -21.07
CA VAL A 233 -5.14 -29.85 -21.96
C VAL A 233 -4.41 -30.29 -23.25
N PHE A 234 -4.70 -31.49 -23.75
CA PHE A 234 -4.13 -31.91 -25.04
C PHE A 234 -4.70 -31.09 -26.19
N GLU A 235 -3.82 -30.57 -27.04
CA GLU A 235 -4.14 -30.09 -28.38
C GLU A 235 -4.07 -31.22 -29.37
N THR A 236 -3.00 -32.03 -29.32
CA THR A 236 -2.83 -33.27 -30.10
C THR A 236 -2.29 -34.40 -29.23
N LEU A 237 -2.74 -35.64 -29.50
CA LEU A 237 -2.23 -36.86 -28.88
C LEU A 237 -2.03 -37.91 -29.96
N ASP A 238 -0.76 -38.11 -30.33
CA ASP A 238 -0.36 -39.19 -31.27
C ASP A 238 -0.10 -40.49 -30.51
N ILE A 239 -0.69 -41.61 -30.97
CA ILE A 239 -0.53 -42.92 -30.33
C ILE A 239 0.00 -43.92 -31.37
N LYS A 240 1.23 -44.34 -31.14
CA LYS A 240 1.83 -45.49 -31.83
C LYS A 240 1.72 -46.72 -30.93
N MET A 241 1.03 -47.76 -31.40
CA MET A 241 0.85 -49.00 -30.63
C MET A 241 0.91 -50.22 -31.55
N ASP A 242 1.46 -51.33 -31.04
CA ASP A 242 1.43 -52.61 -31.70
C ASP A 242 0.02 -53.24 -31.59
N GLU A 243 -0.24 -54.24 -32.41
CA GLU A 243 -1.49 -55.00 -32.38
C GLU A 243 -1.59 -55.88 -31.13
N ALA A 244 -2.81 -56.03 -30.62
CA ALA A 244 -3.14 -56.96 -29.53
C ALA A 244 -2.27 -56.81 -28.27
N ILE A 245 -2.06 -55.56 -27.82
CA ILE A 245 -1.28 -55.24 -26.60
C ILE A 245 -2.10 -55.34 -25.32
N PHE A 246 -1.39 -55.56 -24.21
CA PHE A 246 -1.93 -55.45 -22.86
C PHE A 246 -0.99 -54.61 -21.97
N LEU A 247 -1.58 -53.67 -21.21
CA LEU A 247 -0.93 -52.91 -20.16
C LEU A 247 -1.97 -52.55 -19.11
N SER A 248 -1.61 -52.58 -17.82
CA SER A 248 -2.60 -52.28 -16.78
C SER A 248 -3.05 -50.81 -16.84
N ILE A 249 -4.34 -50.53 -16.54
CA ILE A 249 -4.87 -49.17 -16.46
C ILE A 249 -4.11 -48.37 -15.39
N LYS A 250 -3.67 -49.03 -14.31
CA LYS A 250 -2.85 -48.40 -13.25
C LYS A 250 -1.56 -47.87 -13.83
N THR A 251 -0.85 -48.67 -14.60
CA THR A 251 0.43 -48.32 -15.25
C THR A 251 0.25 -47.16 -16.22
N LEU A 252 -0.82 -47.13 -17.03
CA LEU A 252 -1.13 -45.99 -17.89
C LEU A 252 -1.39 -44.69 -17.09
N ASN A 253 -2.09 -44.79 -15.96
CA ASN A 253 -2.34 -43.63 -15.09
C ASN A 253 -1.07 -43.13 -14.40
N ASP A 254 -0.20 -44.05 -13.97
CA ASP A 254 1.07 -43.69 -13.35
C ASP A 254 2.01 -43.05 -14.37
N LEU A 255 2.10 -43.58 -15.58
CA LEU A 255 2.84 -43.02 -16.71
C LEU A 255 2.38 -41.60 -17.03
N ARG A 256 1.06 -41.38 -17.11
CA ARG A 256 0.49 -40.04 -17.34
C ARG A 256 0.88 -39.08 -16.22
N ARG A 257 0.73 -39.49 -14.95
CA ARG A 257 1.07 -38.62 -13.78
C ARG A 257 2.54 -38.25 -13.79
N GLU A 258 3.41 -39.20 -14.06
CA GLU A 258 4.86 -38.97 -14.14
C GLU A 258 5.20 -38.02 -15.30
N ALA A 259 4.64 -38.23 -16.47
CA ALA A 259 4.85 -37.36 -17.63
C ALA A 259 4.41 -35.92 -17.35
N VAL A 260 3.25 -35.75 -16.74
CA VAL A 260 2.72 -34.41 -16.37
C VAL A 260 3.57 -33.75 -15.32
N SER A 261 3.97 -34.44 -14.24
CA SER A 261 4.84 -33.92 -13.19
C SER A 261 6.18 -33.47 -13.76
N GLY A 262 6.81 -34.32 -14.57
CA GLY A 262 8.10 -34.01 -15.20
C GLY A 262 8.02 -32.83 -16.17
N LEU A 263 6.92 -32.68 -16.92
CA LEU A 263 6.71 -31.51 -17.77
C LEU A 263 6.53 -30.23 -16.93
N CYS A 264 5.78 -30.30 -15.81
CA CYS A 264 5.68 -29.18 -14.88
C CYS A 264 7.04 -28.75 -14.34
N GLU A 265 7.87 -29.69 -13.93
CA GLU A 265 9.23 -29.41 -13.44
C GLU A 265 10.12 -28.84 -14.56
N ALA A 266 10.05 -29.34 -15.78
CA ALA A 266 10.80 -28.81 -16.93
C ALA A 266 10.38 -27.35 -17.26
N LEU A 267 9.10 -27.03 -17.16
CA LEU A 267 8.58 -25.69 -17.39
C LEU A 267 8.96 -24.73 -16.26
N SER A 268 8.82 -25.14 -14.99
CA SER A 268 9.10 -24.30 -13.83
C SER A 268 10.59 -24.18 -13.53
N GLY A 269 11.40 -25.18 -13.86
CA GLY A 269 12.83 -25.22 -13.59
C GLY A 269 13.62 -24.05 -14.22
N LYS A 270 13.11 -23.50 -15.31
CA LYS A 270 13.67 -22.30 -15.96
C LYS A 270 13.65 -21.05 -15.05
N TYR A 271 12.76 -21.01 -14.07
CA TYR A 271 12.53 -19.87 -13.18
C TYR A 271 13.13 -20.08 -11.78
N TYR A 272 13.60 -21.29 -11.47
CA TYR A 272 14.29 -21.53 -10.20
C TYR A 272 15.65 -20.85 -10.21
N ARG A 273 15.90 -20.04 -9.20
CA ARG A 273 17.24 -19.54 -8.97
C ARG A 273 18.13 -20.73 -8.62
N LYS A 274 19.24 -20.86 -9.32
CA LYS A 274 20.31 -21.79 -8.89
C LYS A 274 20.75 -21.30 -7.52
N THR A 275 20.43 -22.05 -6.47
CA THR A 275 20.90 -21.76 -5.11
C THR A 275 22.41 -21.77 -5.13
N THR A 276 23.01 -20.61 -5.01
CA THR A 276 24.42 -20.49 -4.75
C THR A 276 24.67 -21.06 -3.36
N ASP A 277 25.39 -22.18 -3.30
CA ASP A 277 25.97 -22.81 -2.12
C ASP A 277 25.26 -22.53 -0.79
N GLU A 278 24.44 -23.45 -0.30
CA GLU A 278 23.87 -23.43 1.07
C GLU A 278 24.95 -23.18 2.16
N LYS A 279 26.20 -23.57 1.90
CA LYS A 279 27.35 -23.30 2.76
C LYS A 279 27.70 -21.81 2.81
N LYS A 280 27.50 -21.06 1.70
CA LYS A 280 27.79 -19.62 1.64
C LYS A 280 26.71 -18.82 2.35
N GLU A 281 25.44 -19.23 2.21
CA GLU A 281 24.32 -18.62 2.95
C GLU A 281 24.39 -18.89 4.45
N LYS A 282 24.75 -20.12 4.86
CA LYS A 282 24.97 -20.47 6.27
C LYS A 282 26.19 -19.73 6.87
N ARG A 283 27.22 -19.47 6.07
CA ARG A 283 28.38 -18.68 6.49
C ARG A 283 28.06 -17.22 6.68
N ILE A 284 27.34 -16.61 5.73
CA ILE A 284 26.85 -15.22 5.83
C ILE A 284 25.90 -15.08 7.03
N ALA A 285 25.00 -16.04 7.24
CA ALA A 285 24.11 -16.04 8.40
C ALA A 285 24.87 -16.20 9.73
N ALA A 286 25.91 -17.01 9.78
CA ALA A 286 26.75 -17.20 10.96
C ALA A 286 27.62 -15.96 11.28
N GLU A 287 28.24 -15.34 10.28
CA GLU A 287 28.98 -14.09 10.43
C GLU A 287 28.07 -12.94 10.92
N VAL A 288 26.82 -12.89 10.44
CA VAL A 288 25.77 -11.96 10.90
C VAL A 288 25.40 -12.21 12.37
N ILE A 289 25.46 -13.45 12.85
CA ILE A 289 25.10 -13.82 14.23
C ILE A 289 26.29 -13.57 15.16
N GLU A 290 27.55 -13.81 14.72
CA GLU A 290 28.76 -13.55 15.53
C GLU A 290 29.01 -12.04 15.74
N GLU A 291 28.82 -11.21 14.71
CA GLU A 291 28.86 -9.76 14.89
C GLU A 291 27.76 -9.25 15.86
N LYS A 292 26.60 -9.90 15.91
CA LYS A 292 25.55 -9.58 16.88
C LYS A 292 25.98 -9.76 18.34
N ASN A 293 26.74 -10.81 18.65
CA ASN A 293 27.10 -11.13 20.01
C ASN A 293 28.24 -10.25 20.57
N ASN A 294 29.12 -9.74 19.71
CA ASN A 294 30.26 -8.91 20.12
C ASN A 294 29.92 -7.43 20.35
N THR A 295 28.81 -6.92 19.81
CA THR A 295 28.41 -5.51 19.98
C THR A 295 27.49 -5.27 21.19
N TYR A 296 26.96 -6.29 21.83
CA TYR A 296 25.91 -6.15 22.86
C TYR A 296 26.38 -5.76 24.25
N ASP A 297 27.67 -6.00 24.60
CA ASP A 297 28.15 -5.82 26.00
C ASP A 297 28.81 -4.47 26.30
N GLN A 298 28.92 -3.55 25.33
CA GLN A 298 29.70 -2.31 25.53
C GLN A 298 28.85 -1.04 25.78
N PHE A 299 27.52 -1.10 25.75
CA PHE A 299 26.73 0.12 25.97
C PHE A 299 26.58 0.48 27.44
N LYS A 300 27.37 1.47 27.89
CA LYS A 300 27.14 2.12 29.19
C LYS A 300 25.74 2.70 29.24
N ARG A 301 24.98 2.40 30.28
CA ARG A 301 23.64 2.95 30.55
C ARG A 301 23.73 4.47 30.59
N LYS A 302 22.93 5.12 29.73
CA LYS A 302 22.90 6.59 29.65
C LYS A 302 22.04 7.16 30.77
N GLU A 303 22.66 7.84 31.72
CA GLU A 303 21.94 8.41 32.87
C GLU A 303 21.27 9.73 32.51
N ASN A 304 21.93 10.58 31.72
CA ASN A 304 21.43 11.86 31.30
C ASN A 304 21.08 11.89 29.82
N PHE A 305 19.90 12.40 29.50
CA PHE A 305 19.44 12.55 28.12
C PHE A 305 19.68 13.97 27.61
N SER A 306 20.07 14.06 26.34
CA SER A 306 20.03 15.27 25.54
C SER A 306 18.76 15.25 24.68
N TYR A 307 18.15 16.42 24.47
CA TYR A 307 16.89 16.52 23.75
C TYR A 307 17.02 17.34 22.47
N SER A 308 16.22 16.97 21.47
CA SER A 308 15.90 17.82 20.33
C SER A 308 14.41 18.13 20.34
N VAL A 309 14.05 19.33 19.90
CA VAL A 309 12.66 19.80 19.86
C VAL A 309 12.32 20.25 18.45
N LEU A 310 11.24 19.72 17.88
CA LEU A 310 10.69 20.17 16.61
C LEU A 310 9.47 21.04 16.86
N VAL A 311 9.45 22.22 16.26
CA VAL A 311 8.37 23.21 16.36
C VAL A 311 7.75 23.51 15.00
N GLU A 312 6.42 23.66 14.99
CA GLU A 312 5.61 23.90 13.80
C GLU A 312 5.41 25.38 13.47
N ASN A 313 5.45 26.25 14.48
CA ASN A 313 5.14 27.67 14.34
C ASN A 313 5.93 28.54 15.31
N LYS A 314 5.89 29.86 15.10
CA LYS A 314 6.61 30.83 15.89
C LYS A 314 6.16 30.89 17.36
N GLU A 315 4.88 30.65 17.64
CA GLU A 315 4.37 30.64 19.01
C GLU A 315 4.99 29.50 19.82
N GLN A 316 5.12 28.32 19.22
CA GLN A 316 5.79 27.18 19.84
C GLN A 316 7.29 27.45 20.02
N LEU A 317 7.97 28.06 19.03
CA LEU A 317 9.37 28.47 19.16
C LEU A 317 9.54 29.47 20.30
N SER A 318 8.64 30.44 20.39
CA SER A 318 8.62 31.44 21.50
C SER A 318 8.45 30.75 22.86
N ALA A 319 7.56 29.76 22.96
CA ALA A 319 7.36 28.99 24.18
C ALA A 319 8.60 28.20 24.60
N VAL A 320 9.29 27.57 23.63
CA VAL A 320 10.54 26.86 23.87
C VAL A 320 11.64 27.83 24.34
N CYS A 321 11.77 28.98 23.70
CA CYS A 321 12.73 30.00 24.13
C CYS A 321 12.44 30.52 25.55
N ALA A 322 11.17 30.78 25.88
CA ALA A 322 10.77 31.17 27.22
C ALA A 322 11.04 30.07 28.29
N TYR A 323 10.89 28.79 27.91
CA TYR A 323 11.29 27.67 28.78
C TYR A 323 12.80 27.66 29.03
N LEU A 324 13.62 27.95 28.01
CA LEU A 324 15.07 27.98 28.07
C LEU A 324 15.61 29.19 28.86
N GLU A 325 14.95 30.33 28.76
CA GLU A 325 15.35 31.59 29.47
C GLU A 325 15.31 31.44 30.99
N LYS A 326 14.44 30.56 31.51
CA LYS A 326 14.31 30.29 32.95
C LYS A 326 15.38 29.37 33.51
N ARG A 327 16.33 28.88 32.69
CA ARG A 327 17.34 27.89 33.04
C ARG A 327 18.74 28.42 32.78
N GLU A 328 19.63 28.14 33.71
CA GLU A 328 21.06 28.34 33.50
C GLU A 328 21.60 27.42 32.41
N THR A 329 22.62 27.87 31.68
CA THR A 329 23.16 27.18 30.52
C THR A 329 23.63 25.75 30.84
N GLU A 330 24.15 25.51 32.03
CA GLU A 330 24.64 24.22 32.51
C GLU A 330 23.51 23.19 32.74
N ASN A 331 22.30 23.69 33.00
CA ASN A 331 21.11 22.87 33.25
C ASN A 331 20.26 22.63 32.01
N ILE A 332 20.67 23.14 30.84
CA ILE A 332 19.93 22.97 29.60
C ILE A 332 20.15 21.60 29.01
N LYS A 333 19.07 20.82 28.94
CA LYS A 333 19.08 19.49 28.31
C LYS A 333 18.74 19.52 26.82
N ILE A 334 18.17 20.62 26.30
CA ILE A 334 17.84 20.79 24.87
C ILE A 334 19.12 21.20 24.14
N ALA A 335 19.56 20.37 23.21
CA ALA A 335 20.77 20.61 22.41
C ALA A 335 20.45 21.07 21.00
N ARG A 336 19.20 20.86 20.52
CA ARG A 336 18.82 21.13 19.13
C ARG A 336 17.38 21.53 19.01
N ILE A 337 17.12 22.51 18.15
CA ILE A 337 15.77 22.91 17.69
C ILE A 337 15.66 22.65 16.20
N TYR A 338 14.58 21.98 15.80
CA TYR A 338 14.12 21.90 14.42
C TYR A 338 12.93 22.84 14.26
N ALA A 339 12.94 23.67 13.23
CA ALA A 339 11.80 24.51 12.89
C ALA A 339 11.27 24.13 11.50
N GLU A 340 9.96 23.94 11.39
CA GLU A 340 9.30 23.66 10.11
C GLU A 340 9.47 24.82 9.13
N SER A 341 9.59 24.53 7.86
CA SER A 341 9.91 25.52 6.81
C SER A 341 8.89 26.64 6.66
N ASN A 342 7.64 26.44 7.11
CA ASN A 342 6.61 27.49 7.10
C ASN A 342 6.87 28.61 8.12
N ILE A 343 7.63 28.37 9.18
CA ILE A 343 8.03 29.39 10.17
C ILE A 343 8.84 30.54 9.54
N PHE A 344 9.55 30.27 8.45
CA PHE A 344 10.50 31.20 7.85
C PHE A 344 9.88 32.35 7.07
N GLN A 345 8.59 32.39 6.95
CA GLN A 345 7.87 33.59 6.47
C GLN A 345 7.74 34.66 7.56
N GLU A 346 8.03 34.27 8.80
CA GLU A 346 7.94 35.13 9.98
C GLU A 346 9.34 35.65 10.41
N ASP A 347 9.37 36.72 11.19
CA ASP A 347 10.61 37.24 11.77
C ASP A 347 11.06 36.40 12.97
N ILE A 348 12.10 35.58 12.77
CA ILE A 348 12.64 34.65 13.78
C ILE A 348 14.14 34.88 14.14
N PRO A 349 14.92 35.81 13.51
CA PRO A 349 16.34 35.97 13.81
C PRO A 349 16.64 36.16 15.29
N GLY A 350 15.85 36.96 15.99
CA GLY A 350 16.02 37.18 17.43
C GLY A 350 15.87 35.93 18.30
N TYR A 351 15.09 34.95 17.87
CA TYR A 351 15.03 33.64 18.55
C TYR A 351 16.26 32.80 18.27
N ILE A 352 16.76 32.80 17.04
CA ILE A 352 17.99 32.08 16.68
C ILE A 352 19.19 32.60 17.47
N GLU A 353 19.33 33.93 17.59
CA GLU A 353 20.38 34.53 18.38
C GLU A 353 20.34 34.09 19.86
N LYS A 354 19.14 34.03 20.46
CA LYS A 354 18.95 33.51 21.83
C LYS A 354 19.37 32.05 21.96
N LEU A 355 19.04 31.21 20.97
CA LEU A 355 19.45 29.79 20.94
C LEU A 355 20.97 29.65 20.82
N LYS A 356 21.61 30.44 19.95
CA LYS A 356 23.07 30.42 19.75
C LYS A 356 23.84 30.86 20.99
N LYS A 357 23.35 31.88 21.70
CA LYS A 357 23.93 32.31 23.00
C LYS A 357 23.95 31.15 24.02
N LYS A 358 22.97 30.25 23.94
CA LYS A 358 22.87 29.04 24.78
C LYS A 358 23.52 27.79 24.18
N LYS A 359 24.26 27.92 23.08
CA LYS A 359 24.93 26.83 22.34
C LYS A 359 23.97 25.76 21.84
N ILE A 360 22.75 26.11 21.47
CA ILE A 360 21.71 25.20 20.94
C ILE A 360 21.79 25.22 19.42
N GLU A 361 21.87 24.05 18.81
CA GLU A 361 21.87 23.88 17.35
C GLU A 361 20.49 24.22 16.79
N PHE A 362 20.45 24.90 15.62
CA PHE A 362 19.23 25.27 14.94
C PHE A 362 19.18 24.67 13.52
N TYR A 363 18.14 23.91 13.23
CA TYR A 363 17.93 23.18 11.98
C TYR A 363 16.61 23.53 11.31
N LEU A 364 16.63 23.55 9.99
CA LEU A 364 15.44 23.68 9.16
C LEU A 364 14.85 22.29 8.89
N ALA A 365 13.58 22.06 9.25
CA ALA A 365 12.83 20.86 8.87
C ALA A 365 12.11 21.09 7.54
N LEU A 366 12.47 20.30 6.52
CA LEU A 366 11.89 20.43 5.19
C LEU A 366 10.52 19.70 5.09
N PRO A 367 9.63 20.11 4.16
CA PRO A 367 8.26 19.60 4.10
C PRO A 367 8.21 18.11 3.75
N HIS A 368 7.16 17.40 4.17
CA HIS A 368 6.97 15.97 3.85
C HIS A 368 6.79 15.71 2.36
N VAL A 369 6.18 16.65 1.61
CA VAL A 369 5.88 16.49 0.18
C VAL A 369 6.67 17.52 -0.60
N PHE A 370 7.40 17.05 -1.61
CA PHE A 370 8.14 17.87 -2.55
C PHE A 370 7.32 18.08 -3.83
N ARG A 371 7.14 19.32 -4.26
CA ARG A 371 6.36 19.71 -5.44
C ARG A 371 7.18 20.54 -6.40
N LYS A 372 6.68 20.73 -7.63
CA LYS A 372 7.21 21.75 -8.55
C LYS A 372 7.19 23.11 -7.83
N GLY A 373 8.33 23.77 -7.79
CA GLY A 373 8.52 25.03 -7.03
C GLY A 373 8.93 24.85 -5.56
N SER A 374 8.96 23.64 -5.00
CA SER A 374 9.52 23.41 -3.66
C SER A 374 11.02 23.68 -3.63
N ALA A 375 11.75 23.37 -4.70
CA ALA A 375 13.18 23.64 -4.81
C ALA A 375 13.50 25.13 -4.61
N GLU A 376 12.84 26.01 -5.35
CA GLU A 376 13.05 27.47 -5.26
C GLU A 376 12.70 28.02 -3.86
N ARG A 377 11.63 27.47 -3.24
CA ARG A 377 11.25 27.88 -1.87
C ARG A 377 12.27 27.44 -0.83
N ILE A 378 12.76 26.21 -0.92
CA ILE A 378 13.78 25.67 -0.03
C ILE A 378 15.09 26.44 -0.19
N GLU A 379 15.53 26.68 -1.40
CA GLU A 379 16.73 27.47 -1.71
C GLU A 379 16.63 28.89 -1.12
N LYS A 380 15.52 29.59 -1.38
CA LYS A 380 15.26 30.91 -0.79
C LYS A 380 15.21 30.88 0.74
N CYS A 381 14.70 29.78 1.31
CA CYS A 381 14.63 29.61 2.74
C CYS A 381 16.03 29.44 3.34
N ILE A 382 16.85 28.57 2.74
CA ILE A 382 18.23 28.31 3.19
C ILE A 382 19.09 29.58 3.07
N SER A 383 18.98 30.32 1.95
CA SER A 383 19.79 31.51 1.66
C SER A 383 19.48 32.70 2.58
N ARG A 384 18.38 32.68 3.32
CA ARG A 384 18.05 33.71 4.32
C ARG A 384 18.93 33.66 5.57
N PHE A 385 19.52 32.49 5.85
CA PHE A 385 20.32 32.29 7.05
C PHE A 385 21.80 32.45 6.74
N SER A 386 22.48 33.20 7.61
CA SER A 386 23.92 33.25 7.60
C SER A 386 24.51 31.87 7.97
N GLU A 387 25.77 31.64 7.64
CA GLU A 387 26.51 30.42 8.01
C GLU A 387 26.46 30.10 9.51
N LYS A 388 26.35 31.13 10.35
CA LYS A 388 26.35 31.01 11.81
C LYS A 388 24.97 30.73 12.40
N GLU A 389 23.90 30.97 11.66
CA GLU A 389 22.52 30.82 12.13
C GLU A 389 21.99 29.43 11.95
N LEU A 390 22.26 28.80 10.80
CA LEU A 390 21.76 27.47 10.46
C LEU A 390 22.87 26.41 10.63
N ASP A 391 22.64 25.36 11.43
CA ASP A 391 23.58 24.27 11.63
C ASP A 391 23.33 23.09 10.68
N GLY A 392 22.15 23.01 10.09
CA GLY A 392 21.81 21.94 9.15
C GLY A 392 20.33 21.86 8.82
N VAL A 393 19.94 20.78 8.18
CA VAL A 393 18.56 20.50 7.74
C VAL A 393 18.11 19.12 8.15
N LEU A 394 16.80 18.96 8.37
CA LEU A 394 16.10 17.69 8.54
C LEU A 394 15.32 17.40 7.25
N ILE A 395 15.66 16.34 6.56
CA ILE A 395 15.00 15.96 5.30
C ILE A 395 14.03 14.80 5.49
N ARG A 396 13.03 14.73 4.61
CA ARG A 396 11.93 13.77 4.66
C ARG A 396 11.69 13.02 3.35
N ASN A 397 12.46 13.32 2.31
CA ASN A 397 12.42 12.61 1.03
C ASN A 397 13.75 12.75 0.27
N TRP A 398 13.94 11.89 -0.72
CA TRP A 398 15.18 11.83 -1.50
C TRP A 398 15.33 12.99 -2.49
N GLU A 399 14.23 13.59 -2.94
CA GLU A 399 14.26 14.79 -3.79
C GLU A 399 14.93 15.97 -3.06
N GLN A 400 14.69 16.11 -1.76
CA GLN A 400 15.36 17.12 -0.93
C GLN A 400 16.86 16.85 -0.82
N TYR A 401 17.26 15.59 -0.65
CA TYR A 401 18.68 15.22 -0.64
C TYR A 401 19.35 15.58 -1.96
N THR A 402 18.73 15.23 -3.08
CA THR A 402 19.25 15.57 -4.43
C THR A 402 19.38 17.09 -4.60
N LEU A 403 18.38 17.87 -4.18
CA LEU A 403 18.44 19.33 -4.20
C LEU A 403 19.62 19.88 -3.38
N LEU A 404 19.82 19.36 -2.17
CA LEU A 404 20.94 19.80 -1.31
C LEU A 404 22.30 19.50 -1.93
N CYS A 405 22.44 18.32 -2.59
CA CYS A 405 23.63 18.00 -3.36
C CYS A 405 23.86 18.98 -4.53
N GLN A 406 22.81 19.34 -5.26
CA GLN A 406 22.88 20.32 -6.36
C GLN A 406 23.26 21.72 -5.87
N LEU A 407 22.78 22.12 -4.69
CA LEU A 407 23.10 23.38 -4.04
C LEU A 407 24.48 23.36 -3.35
N GLN A 408 25.19 22.26 -3.38
CA GLN A 408 26.47 22.06 -2.67
C GLN A 408 26.37 22.42 -1.19
N PHE A 409 25.24 22.01 -0.54
CA PHE A 409 24.97 22.32 0.86
C PHE A 409 25.99 21.62 1.75
N ASP A 410 26.78 22.39 2.49
CA ASP A 410 27.97 21.97 3.24
C ASP A 410 27.71 21.67 4.73
N LYS A 411 26.44 21.86 5.19
CA LYS A 411 26.07 21.66 6.60
C LYS A 411 25.46 20.29 6.83
N LYS A 412 25.20 19.97 8.10
CA LYS A 412 24.69 18.65 8.48
C LYS A 412 23.31 18.37 7.88
N VAL A 413 23.14 17.19 7.29
CA VAL A 413 21.87 16.68 6.83
C VAL A 413 21.45 15.51 7.71
N ILE A 414 20.24 15.57 8.24
CA ILE A 414 19.66 14.54 9.12
C ILE A 414 18.41 13.99 8.44
N SER A 415 18.23 12.69 8.48
CA SER A 415 17.02 12.05 7.97
C SER A 415 15.94 11.95 9.04
N ASP A 416 14.70 12.31 8.70
CA ASP A 416 13.56 12.08 9.56
C ASP A 416 13.10 10.62 9.52
N ASP A 417 12.23 10.21 10.42
CA ASP A 417 11.77 8.83 10.63
C ASP A 417 11.16 8.17 9.40
N ASN A 418 10.54 8.96 8.52
CA ASN A 418 9.90 8.48 7.28
C ASN A 418 10.89 8.13 6.14
N LEU A 419 12.19 8.31 6.31
CA LEU A 419 13.21 7.74 5.41
C LEU A 419 13.61 6.31 5.79
N TYR A 420 12.99 5.76 6.81
CA TYR A 420 12.95 4.33 7.14
C TYR A 420 14.31 3.65 7.29
N VAL A 421 15.11 4.11 8.25
CA VAL A 421 16.37 3.42 8.63
C VAL A 421 16.03 2.22 9.51
N PHE A 422 15.59 1.10 8.92
CA PHE A 422 15.04 -0.06 9.62
C PHE A 422 16.08 -1.08 10.10
N ASN A 423 17.27 -1.08 9.50
CA ASN A 423 18.28 -2.10 9.79
C ASN A 423 19.70 -1.56 9.55
N ARG A 424 20.71 -2.39 9.89
CA ARG A 424 22.11 -2.04 9.73
C ARG A 424 22.51 -1.67 8.30
N PHE A 425 21.91 -2.30 7.29
CA PHE A 425 22.23 -2.01 5.89
C PHE A 425 21.73 -0.64 5.47
N SER A 426 20.50 -0.28 5.84
CA SER A 426 20.00 1.07 5.62
C SER A 426 20.77 2.12 6.42
N LYS A 427 21.15 1.81 7.68
CA LYS A 427 22.00 2.69 8.51
C LYS A 427 23.38 2.92 7.87
N GLU A 428 24.01 1.87 7.35
CA GLU A 428 25.29 1.97 6.65
C GLU A 428 25.17 2.74 5.33
N PHE A 429 24.11 2.48 4.56
CA PHE A 429 23.80 3.23 3.34
C PHE A 429 23.67 4.73 3.63
N MET A 430 22.88 5.11 4.65
CA MET A 430 22.71 6.51 5.04
C MET A 430 24.05 7.15 5.44
N LYS A 431 24.89 6.43 6.20
CA LYS A 431 26.23 6.89 6.55
C LYS A 431 27.11 7.13 5.31
N LYS A 432 27.09 6.22 4.32
CA LYS A 432 27.82 6.38 3.05
C LYS A 432 27.29 7.55 2.22
N ALA A 433 25.98 7.83 2.30
CA ALA A 433 25.37 8.99 1.67
C ALA A 433 25.63 10.32 2.42
N GLY A 434 26.42 10.32 3.49
CA GLY A 434 26.83 11.53 4.21
C GLY A 434 25.92 11.93 5.38
N PHE A 435 24.93 11.12 5.74
CA PHE A 435 24.09 11.40 6.91
C PHE A 435 24.86 11.08 8.21
N SER A 436 24.96 12.08 9.06
CA SER A 436 25.65 11.93 10.36
C SER A 436 24.73 11.38 11.46
N GLU A 437 23.44 11.58 11.33
CA GLU A 437 22.41 11.23 12.29
C GLU A 437 21.10 10.91 11.55
N PHE A 438 20.19 10.18 12.21
CA PHE A 438 18.86 9.88 11.70
C PHE A 438 17.83 9.85 12.85
N THR A 439 16.54 9.97 12.51
CA THR A 439 15.46 9.72 13.46
C THR A 439 15.06 8.25 13.37
N ALA A 440 15.00 7.58 14.51
CA ALA A 440 14.59 6.17 14.57
C ALA A 440 13.14 6.00 14.07
N PRO A 441 12.88 4.98 13.23
CA PRO A 441 11.52 4.70 12.75
C PRO A 441 10.56 4.41 13.90
N ALA A 442 9.34 4.94 13.77
CA ALA A 442 8.30 4.78 14.77
C ALA A 442 7.69 3.38 14.81
N GLU A 443 7.86 2.64 13.74
CA GLU A 443 7.32 1.29 13.55
C GLU A 443 8.09 0.22 14.31
N LEU A 444 9.35 0.50 14.69
CA LEU A 444 10.20 -0.46 15.38
C LEU A 444 9.88 -0.55 16.88
N ASN A 445 9.79 -1.76 17.39
CA ASN A 445 9.67 -2.02 18.83
C ASN A 445 11.02 -1.93 19.56
N GLU A 446 11.00 -2.04 20.90
CA GLU A 446 12.20 -1.95 21.75
C GLU A 446 13.32 -2.91 21.32
N SER A 447 12.99 -4.15 20.99
CA SER A 447 13.98 -5.17 20.60
C SER A 447 14.62 -4.86 19.25
N GLU A 448 13.82 -4.41 18.29
CA GLU A 448 14.27 -4.02 16.95
C GLU A 448 15.14 -2.75 17.01
N LEU A 449 14.73 -1.76 17.81
CA LEU A 449 15.53 -0.56 18.07
C LEU A 449 16.87 -0.88 18.71
N LYS A 450 16.90 -1.87 19.60
CA LYS A 450 18.13 -2.36 20.20
C LYS A 450 19.07 -2.99 19.15
N ILE A 451 18.52 -3.80 18.24
CA ILE A 451 19.28 -4.40 17.13
C ILE A 451 19.82 -3.33 16.16
N LEU A 452 19.01 -2.29 15.89
CA LEU A 452 19.41 -1.18 15.02
C LEU A 452 20.59 -0.38 15.61
N GLY A 453 20.62 -0.21 16.94
CA GLY A 453 21.57 0.64 17.65
C GLY A 453 21.28 2.13 17.45
N LEU A 454 21.08 2.85 18.55
CA LEU A 454 20.59 4.25 18.53
C LEU A 454 21.66 5.29 18.88
N GLU A 455 22.94 4.93 18.88
CA GLU A 455 24.06 5.82 19.24
C GLU A 455 24.22 7.04 18.32
N THR A 456 23.70 6.95 17.08
CA THR A 456 23.64 8.05 16.11
C THR A 456 22.20 8.46 15.79
N ALA A 457 21.22 7.93 16.52
CA ALA A 457 19.81 8.16 16.24
C ALA A 457 19.15 9.04 17.30
N GLU A 458 18.17 9.83 16.86
CA GLU A 458 17.19 10.47 17.72
C GLU A 458 15.96 9.58 17.87
N LEU A 459 15.49 9.38 19.10
CA LEU A 459 14.26 8.62 19.39
C LEU A 459 13.15 9.58 19.75
N THR A 460 12.06 9.58 18.98
CA THR A 460 10.87 10.39 19.31
C THR A 460 10.20 9.83 20.56
N VAL A 461 10.07 10.66 21.60
CA VAL A 461 9.49 10.29 22.89
C VAL A 461 8.19 11.02 23.20
N TYR A 462 7.91 12.11 22.48
CA TYR A 462 6.65 12.82 22.55
C TYR A 462 6.26 13.40 21.18
N GLY A 463 4.98 13.34 20.88
CA GLY A 463 4.33 14.10 19.81
C GLY A 463 3.14 13.39 19.18
N TYR A 464 2.26 14.17 18.58
CA TYR A 464 1.20 13.63 17.71
C TYR A 464 1.82 13.07 16.44
N ARG A 465 1.65 11.77 16.24
CA ARG A 465 2.24 11.07 15.09
C ARG A 465 1.39 11.25 13.84
N PRO A 466 1.98 11.58 12.68
CA PRO A 466 1.29 11.48 11.40
C PRO A 466 0.87 10.04 11.12
N VAL A 467 -0.42 9.77 11.08
CA VAL A 467 -0.98 8.47 10.66
C VAL A 467 -1.26 8.45 9.17
N MET A 468 -1.37 9.62 8.54
CA MET A 468 -1.49 9.75 7.09
C MET A 468 -0.93 11.09 6.61
N ILE A 469 -0.14 11.04 5.55
CA ILE A 469 0.26 12.20 4.75
C ILE A 469 -0.42 12.06 3.40
N SER A 470 -1.37 12.96 3.10
CA SER A 470 -2.22 12.86 1.93
C SER A 470 -2.01 14.01 0.98
N ALA A 471 -1.68 13.69 -0.28
CA ALA A 471 -1.69 14.66 -1.37
C ALA A 471 -3.10 15.18 -1.69
N GLN A 472 -4.14 14.47 -1.23
CA GLN A 472 -5.53 14.86 -1.37
C GLN A 472 -5.93 15.84 -0.27
N CYS A 473 -5.99 17.13 -0.58
CA CYS A 473 -6.38 18.17 0.38
C CYS A 473 -7.89 18.14 0.66
N ILE A 474 -8.28 17.94 1.93
CA ILE A 474 -9.67 17.88 2.37
C ILE A 474 -10.42 19.19 2.07
N MET A 475 -9.80 20.35 2.34
CA MET A 475 -10.43 21.65 2.11
C MET A 475 -10.67 21.90 0.62
N LYS A 476 -9.75 21.49 -0.25
CA LYS A 476 -9.92 21.62 -1.70
C LYS A 476 -10.95 20.63 -2.24
N THR A 477 -10.97 19.40 -1.72
CA THR A 477 -11.99 18.39 -2.05
C THR A 477 -13.39 18.87 -1.70
N ARG A 478 -13.56 19.57 -0.57
CA ARG A 478 -14.84 20.13 -0.15
C ARG A 478 -15.18 21.49 -0.79
N GLY A 479 -14.35 22.02 -1.68
CA GLY A 479 -14.55 23.34 -2.30
C GLY A 479 -14.40 24.53 -1.33
N LYS A 480 -13.77 24.32 -0.15
CA LYS A 480 -13.62 25.32 0.90
C LYS A 480 -12.16 25.78 1.10
N CYS A 481 -11.34 25.69 0.05
CA CYS A 481 -9.93 26.07 0.13
C CYS A 481 -9.76 27.59 0.29
N THR A 482 -9.12 28.02 1.38
CA THR A 482 -8.76 29.41 1.66
C THR A 482 -7.31 29.73 1.32
N LYS A 483 -6.49 28.74 0.93
CA LYS A 483 -5.03 28.81 0.73
C LYS A 483 -4.24 29.16 2.01
N ASN A 484 -4.87 29.14 3.16
CA ASN A 484 -4.22 29.39 4.45
C ASN A 484 -4.04 28.07 5.20
N SER A 485 -2.83 27.83 5.69
CA SER A 485 -2.55 26.68 6.56
C SER A 485 -3.39 26.77 7.83
N SER A 486 -4.05 25.68 8.19
CA SER A 486 -4.96 25.62 9.33
C SER A 486 -5.10 24.21 9.85
N PHE A 487 -5.64 24.06 11.04
CA PHE A 487 -6.06 22.78 11.59
C PHE A 487 -7.57 22.61 11.43
N THR A 488 -7.96 21.38 11.07
CA THR A 488 -9.35 20.92 11.01
C THR A 488 -9.46 19.58 11.73
N GLN A 489 -10.67 19.13 12.00
CA GLN A 489 -10.92 17.85 12.64
C GLN A 489 -11.64 16.90 11.67
N MET A 490 -11.28 15.63 11.72
CA MET A 490 -12.01 14.53 11.12
C MET A 490 -12.49 13.59 12.21
N LYS A 491 -13.69 13.09 12.05
CA LYS A 491 -14.28 12.11 12.95
C LYS A 491 -14.50 10.80 12.19
N ASP A 492 -14.08 9.69 12.76
CA ASP A 492 -14.32 8.39 12.17
C ASP A 492 -15.73 7.86 12.50
N ARG A 493 -16.05 6.66 12.02
CA ARG A 493 -17.36 6.02 12.22
C ARG A 493 -17.64 5.58 13.66
N ILE A 494 -16.61 5.44 14.49
CA ILE A 494 -16.75 5.07 15.91
C ILE A 494 -16.69 6.28 16.84
N GLY A 495 -16.47 7.46 16.28
CA GLY A 495 -16.51 8.71 17.02
C GLY A 495 -15.16 9.28 17.41
N GLU A 496 -14.03 8.63 17.07
CA GLU A 496 -12.68 9.14 17.32
C GLU A 496 -12.40 10.39 16.49
N GLU A 497 -11.77 11.37 17.10
CA GLU A 497 -11.42 12.64 16.48
C GLU A 497 -9.93 12.72 16.14
N PHE A 498 -9.65 12.93 14.85
CA PHE A 498 -8.32 13.06 14.31
C PHE A 498 -8.08 14.51 13.91
N LEU A 499 -6.98 15.06 14.36
CA LEU A 499 -6.56 16.39 13.96
C LEU A 499 -5.95 16.33 12.56
N VAL A 500 -6.32 17.27 11.70
CA VAL A 500 -5.82 17.38 10.33
C VAL A 500 -5.20 18.74 10.12
N GLN A 501 -3.93 18.75 9.76
CA GLN A 501 -3.20 19.96 9.39
C GLN A 501 -3.21 20.15 7.87
N ASN A 502 -3.64 21.30 7.41
CA ASN A 502 -3.56 21.69 6.01
C ASN A 502 -2.22 22.40 5.76
N ARG A 503 -1.36 21.80 4.95
CA ARG A 503 -0.09 22.37 4.49
C ARG A 503 -0.29 23.03 3.12
N CYS A 504 -0.56 24.32 3.10
CA CYS A 504 -0.98 25.02 1.88
C CYS A 504 0.16 25.33 0.92
N ASP A 505 1.40 25.47 1.38
CA ASP A 505 2.56 25.77 0.55
C ASP A 505 2.82 24.65 -0.49
N GLU A 506 2.72 23.39 -0.07
CA GLU A 506 2.84 22.19 -0.92
C GLU A 506 1.51 21.50 -1.18
N CYS A 507 0.40 22.06 -0.70
CA CYS A 507 -0.97 21.58 -0.93
C CYS A 507 -1.19 20.10 -0.58
N TYR A 508 -0.91 19.72 0.68
CA TYR A 508 -1.16 18.39 1.24
C TYR A 508 -1.75 18.48 2.66
N ASN A 509 -2.24 17.35 3.16
CA ASN A 509 -2.72 17.23 4.53
C ASN A 509 -1.86 16.27 5.35
N ILE A 510 -1.72 16.55 6.63
CA ILE A 510 -1.22 15.62 7.64
C ILE A 510 -2.38 15.29 8.56
N VAL A 511 -2.72 14.02 8.67
CA VAL A 511 -3.68 13.51 9.66
C VAL A 511 -2.87 12.96 10.82
N TYR A 512 -3.11 13.48 12.00
CA TYR A 512 -2.42 13.07 13.23
C TYR A 512 -3.24 12.02 13.98
N ASN A 513 -2.58 11.20 14.79
CA ASN A 513 -3.22 10.29 15.71
C ASN A 513 -4.10 11.07 16.72
N SER A 514 -5.14 10.43 17.26
CA SER A 514 -6.05 11.05 18.23
C SER A 514 -5.38 11.36 19.58
N ALA A 515 -4.36 10.59 19.97
CA ALA A 515 -3.57 10.81 21.17
C ALA A 515 -2.07 10.94 20.83
N PRO A 516 -1.30 11.74 21.59
CA PRO A 516 0.14 11.88 21.39
C PRO A 516 0.87 10.62 21.85
N LEU A 517 1.98 10.31 21.17
CA LEU A 517 2.99 9.38 21.67
C LEU A 517 3.61 9.96 22.95
N TYR A 518 3.78 9.14 23.99
CA TYR A 518 4.64 9.46 25.14
C TYR A 518 5.37 8.22 25.66
N LEU A 519 6.69 8.24 25.59
CA LEU A 519 7.56 7.15 26.03
C LEU A 519 8.27 7.42 27.36
N GLY A 520 7.98 8.49 28.07
CA GLY A 520 8.63 8.82 29.35
C GLY A 520 8.50 7.68 30.37
N THR A 521 7.32 7.03 30.44
CA THR A 521 7.09 5.87 31.31
C THR A 521 7.97 4.63 31.00
N GLN A 522 8.70 4.65 29.88
CA GLN A 522 9.65 3.61 29.46
C GLN A 522 11.12 4.03 29.71
N LYS A 523 11.39 5.00 30.56
CA LYS A 523 12.71 5.60 30.82
C LYS A 523 13.82 4.57 30.96
N VAL A 524 13.61 3.51 31.76
CA VAL A 524 14.63 2.45 32.00
C VAL A 524 15.01 1.71 30.72
N LYS A 525 14.03 1.44 29.85
CA LYS A 525 14.26 0.79 28.57
C LYS A 525 15.00 1.72 27.61
N ILE A 526 14.60 2.98 27.55
CA ILE A 526 15.26 4.01 26.74
C ILE A 526 16.70 4.25 27.17
N GLN A 527 16.99 4.21 28.47
CA GLN A 527 18.36 4.27 28.99
C GLN A 527 19.25 3.14 28.45
N LYS A 528 18.68 1.92 28.33
CA LYS A 528 19.39 0.76 27.76
C LYS A 528 19.60 0.88 26.25
N LEU A 529 18.67 1.52 25.53
CA LEU A 529 18.78 1.79 24.09
C LEU A 529 19.83 2.88 23.79
N SER A 530 20.17 3.70 24.75
CA SER A 530 21.19 4.77 24.65
C SER A 530 21.09 5.65 23.40
N PRO A 531 19.90 6.21 23.04
CA PRO A 531 19.78 7.04 21.87
C PRO A 531 20.65 8.29 21.97
N LYS A 532 21.10 8.81 20.81
CA LYS A 532 21.91 10.03 20.78
C LYS A 532 21.17 11.19 21.42
N ARG A 533 19.87 11.38 21.06
CA ARG A 533 18.95 12.35 21.64
C ARG A 533 17.54 11.81 21.76
N LEU A 534 16.77 12.39 22.63
CA LEU A 534 15.32 12.21 22.70
C LEU A 534 14.65 13.35 21.95
N ARG A 535 13.72 13.03 21.03
CA ARG A 535 13.01 14.05 20.26
C ARG A 535 11.62 14.29 20.83
N ILE A 536 11.32 15.56 21.03
CA ILE A 536 9.98 16.09 21.30
C ILE A 536 9.50 16.74 20.01
N ARG A 537 8.34 16.34 19.51
CA ARG A 537 7.75 16.87 18.28
C ARG A 537 6.44 17.56 18.60
N PHE A 538 6.40 18.88 18.45
CA PHE A 538 5.17 19.63 18.54
C PHE A 538 4.45 19.64 17.18
N GLY A 539 3.11 19.66 17.23
CA GLY A 539 2.22 19.72 16.08
C GLY A 539 1.17 20.82 16.31
N ALA A 540 0.06 20.44 16.92
CA ALA A 540 -1.08 21.34 17.17
C ALA A 540 -1.07 22.01 18.54
N GLU A 541 -0.10 21.71 19.37
CA GLU A 541 -0.03 22.21 20.75
C GLU A 541 0.09 23.73 20.77
N ARG A 542 -0.71 24.36 21.64
CA ARG A 542 -0.68 25.79 21.89
C ARG A 542 0.50 26.13 22.82
N LYS A 543 0.84 27.42 22.91
CA LYS A 543 1.95 27.93 23.72
C LYS A 543 1.97 27.41 25.15
N GLU A 544 0.83 27.35 25.80
CA GLU A 544 0.69 26.88 27.20
C GLU A 544 0.89 25.38 27.32
N GLU A 545 0.44 24.62 26.30
CA GLU A 545 0.61 23.17 26.23
C GLU A 545 2.07 22.80 25.97
N VAL A 546 2.77 23.52 25.09
CA VAL A 546 4.21 23.35 24.84
C VAL A 546 4.99 23.41 26.15
N LYS A 547 4.73 24.37 27.01
CA LYS A 547 5.41 24.52 28.29
C LYS A 547 5.17 23.30 29.19
N LYS A 548 3.91 22.87 29.36
CA LYS A 548 3.54 21.70 30.17
C LYS A 548 4.21 20.42 29.64
N VAL A 549 4.24 20.24 28.32
CA VAL A 549 4.90 19.09 27.69
C VAL A 549 6.41 19.10 27.92
N LEU A 550 7.08 20.25 27.81
CA LEU A 550 8.52 20.35 28.09
C LEU A 550 8.84 20.02 29.55
N GLU A 551 8.04 20.52 30.50
CA GLU A 551 8.16 20.20 31.93
C GLU A 551 7.97 18.69 32.15
N GLN A 552 6.95 18.07 31.55
CA GLN A 552 6.69 16.63 31.69
C GLN A 552 7.74 15.76 30.98
N ALA A 553 8.09 16.08 29.74
CA ALA A 553 8.95 15.23 28.90
C ALA A 553 10.45 15.43 29.14
N ILE A 554 10.87 16.52 29.80
CA ILE A 554 12.29 16.78 30.11
C ILE A 554 12.54 16.74 31.61
N ASP A 555 11.78 17.49 32.41
CA ASP A 555 12.05 17.66 33.84
C ASP A 555 11.49 16.48 34.63
N ALA A 556 10.28 16.01 34.30
CA ALA A 556 9.61 14.86 34.92
C ALA A 556 9.66 13.58 34.04
N PHE A 557 10.69 13.42 33.19
CA PHE A 557 10.82 12.25 32.33
C PHE A 557 11.00 10.98 33.16
N GLY A 558 10.07 10.06 33.03
CA GLY A 558 9.98 8.84 33.84
C GLY A 558 8.69 8.77 34.64
N GLU A 559 8.01 9.89 34.82
CA GLU A 559 6.74 9.96 35.52
C GLU A 559 5.55 9.76 34.56
N LYS A 560 4.39 9.35 35.09
CA LYS A 560 3.14 9.25 34.34
C LYS A 560 2.62 10.66 34.02
N PRO A 561 2.28 10.97 32.77
CA PRO A 561 1.78 12.30 32.43
C PRO A 561 0.32 12.49 32.86
N GLN A 562 -0.10 13.75 32.95
CA GLN A 562 -1.49 14.13 33.28
C GLN A 562 -2.40 14.23 32.05
N PHE A 563 -1.96 13.77 30.89
CA PHE A 563 -2.72 13.75 29.62
C PHE A 563 -2.84 12.33 29.07
N ASP A 564 -3.84 12.09 28.25
CA ASP A 564 -4.00 10.82 27.53
C ASP A 564 -2.89 10.64 26.51
N TYR A 565 -2.32 9.43 26.42
CA TYR A 565 -1.19 9.14 25.55
C TYR A 565 -1.21 7.70 25.04
N THR A 566 -0.47 7.47 23.99
CA THR A 566 -0.19 6.14 23.44
C THR A 566 1.32 5.83 23.50
N GLN A 567 1.67 4.55 23.49
CA GLN A 567 3.04 4.08 23.32
C GLN A 567 3.28 3.50 21.93
N GLU A 568 2.25 3.54 21.10
CA GLU A 568 2.27 3.06 19.71
C GLU A 568 2.97 1.70 19.55
N HIS A 569 3.88 1.61 18.58
CA HIS A 569 4.57 0.36 18.23
C HIS A 569 5.74 0.00 19.16
N PHE A 570 6.15 0.87 20.07
CA PHE A 570 7.31 0.64 20.94
C PHE A 570 7.26 -0.70 21.72
N LYS A 571 6.05 -1.19 22.06
CA LYS A 571 5.87 -2.48 22.74
C LYS A 571 5.65 -3.65 21.77
N ARG A 572 4.92 -3.43 20.68
CA ARG A 572 4.39 -4.53 19.84
C ARG A 572 5.05 -4.62 18.46
N GLY A 573 5.63 -3.52 17.97
CA GLY A 573 6.05 -3.42 16.58
C GLY A 573 4.85 -3.36 15.61
N VAL A 574 5.15 -3.47 14.34
CA VAL A 574 4.16 -3.53 13.24
C VAL A 574 4.00 -4.95 12.70
N LEU A 575 5.02 -5.80 12.89
CA LEU A 575 5.07 -7.20 12.41
C LEU A 575 4.70 -8.19 13.51
#